data_2ea21aa689be7b72e2aeaac364b41d74
#
_entry.id   2ea21aa689be7b72e2aeaac364b41d74
#
_cell.length_a   1.000
_cell.length_b   1.000
_cell.length_c   1.000
_cell.angle_alpha   90.00
_cell.angle_beta   90.00
_cell.angle_gamma   90.00
#
_symmetry.space_group_name_H-M   'P 1'
#
loop_
_entity.id
_entity.type
_entity.pdbx_description
1 polymer ?
#
loop_
_entity_poly.entity_id
_entity_poly.type
_entity_poly.pdbx_seq_one_letter_code
_entity_poly.pdbx_strand_id
1 'polypeptide(L)'
;MVMKRTLVLLLVLAMSAALFAGIANSADAPVDIRLASHNAVIEGNPYRVRYEADIQEAAADAVNYGFNVSYASFVANMDAAAEVQQIQNSIDDGYDIILTNPVSATGLDPLIEKAQEAGILYINADCIYTSTDVSILNIATDQYYLGYHTGSYAGQVLGEGAKVVMIAAWDGNPANTDRQRGFQQAITEYGLEVVANGNHNWDAALATQIMTEILNSGEEFDGVLISQCAEAALIAFDATGREYPKFFGFNDTGEWMQRMIELNKDERVMDFMVLSNPPGVGGSALNFGLNILLGKELREDIYDDESISSILLPSKIWFTYDNMDEYLELAAEMAPGDAITYWLTVEEVAEQYFK
;
A
#
# COMPACT_ATOMS: atom_id res chain seq x y z
N MET A 1 -3.30 -0.09 -31.07
CA MET A 1 -3.36 0.93 -29.99
C MET A 1 -2.25 0.71 -28.97
N VAL A 2 -1.99 -0.51 -28.55
CA VAL A 2 -0.89 -0.89 -27.61
C VAL A 2 0.50 -0.41 -28.08
N MET A 3 0.82 -0.59 -29.36
CA MET A 3 2.12 -0.17 -29.94
C MET A 3 2.43 1.32 -29.88
N LYS A 4 1.43 2.21 -29.79
CA LYS A 4 1.65 3.66 -29.64
C LYS A 4 1.99 4.03 -28.18
N ARG A 5 1.47 3.32 -27.21
CA ARG A 5 1.65 3.57 -25.77
C ARG A 5 3.02 3.14 -25.28
N THR A 6 3.47 1.95 -25.68
CA THR A 6 4.85 1.49 -25.42
C THR A 6 5.88 2.45 -26.02
N LEU A 7 5.55 3.05 -27.18
CA LEU A 7 6.42 4.02 -27.85
C LEU A 7 6.46 5.36 -27.10
N VAL A 8 5.37 5.80 -26.45
CA VAL A 8 5.32 7.05 -25.67
C VAL A 8 6.05 6.88 -24.34
N LEU A 9 5.87 5.75 -23.63
CA LEU A 9 6.63 5.43 -22.42
C LEU A 9 8.15 5.36 -22.73
N LEU A 10 8.52 4.70 -23.82
CA LEU A 10 9.89 4.63 -24.31
C LEU A 10 10.44 6.01 -24.77
N LEU A 11 9.59 6.90 -25.29
CA LEU A 11 10.01 8.26 -25.68
C LEU A 11 10.20 9.17 -24.47
N VAL A 12 9.32 9.09 -23.47
CA VAL A 12 9.46 9.84 -22.20
C VAL A 12 10.67 9.32 -21.42
N LEU A 13 10.87 8.01 -21.38
CA LEU A 13 12.06 7.36 -20.82
C LEU A 13 13.33 7.76 -21.60
N ALA A 14 13.27 7.85 -22.92
CA ALA A 14 14.40 8.25 -23.75
C ALA A 14 14.71 9.76 -23.66
N MET A 15 13.72 10.62 -23.46
CA MET A 15 13.93 12.06 -23.32
C MET A 15 14.45 12.42 -21.93
N SER A 16 13.95 11.82 -20.86
CA SER A 16 14.51 11.95 -19.51
C SER A 16 15.91 11.36 -19.45
N ALA A 17 16.15 10.18 -20.00
CA ALA A 17 17.49 9.58 -20.09
C ALA A 17 18.47 10.43 -20.90
N ALA A 18 18.04 11.13 -21.94
CA ALA A 18 18.90 12.01 -22.75
C ALA A 18 19.27 13.32 -22.03
N LEU A 19 18.37 13.87 -21.21
CA LEU A 19 18.69 15.03 -20.34
C LEU A 19 19.70 14.66 -19.24
N PHE A 20 19.60 13.47 -18.68
CA PHE A 20 20.44 13.00 -17.56
C PHE A 20 21.66 12.17 -18.00
N ALA A 21 21.72 11.64 -19.23
CA ALA A 21 22.91 10.95 -19.74
C ALA A 21 24.17 11.86 -19.83
N GLY A 22 23.99 13.18 -19.79
CA GLY A 22 25.08 14.14 -19.63
C GLY A 22 25.64 14.21 -18.21
N ILE A 23 24.90 13.72 -17.21
CA ILE A 23 25.23 13.85 -15.78
C ILE A 23 25.97 12.61 -15.27
N ALA A 24 25.70 11.43 -15.84
CA ALA A 24 26.33 10.15 -15.46
C ALA A 24 27.87 10.10 -15.71
N ASN A 25 28.43 11.11 -16.34
CA ASN A 25 29.88 11.20 -16.61
C ASN A 25 30.69 12.14 -15.68
N SER A 26 30.04 12.75 -14.66
CA SER A 26 30.78 13.52 -13.63
C SER A 26 30.82 12.72 -12.33
N ALA A 27 31.88 11.97 -12.12
CA ALA A 27 32.08 11.01 -11.04
C ALA A 27 32.17 11.59 -9.61
N ASP A 28 31.88 12.89 -9.38
CA ASP A 28 32.25 13.57 -8.13
C ASP A 28 31.17 14.41 -7.43
N ALA A 29 29.93 14.53 -7.95
CA ALA A 29 28.89 15.29 -7.26
C ALA A 29 27.51 14.59 -7.37
N PRO A 30 26.72 14.55 -6.30
CA PRO A 30 25.36 14.01 -6.37
C PRO A 30 24.48 14.82 -7.34
N VAL A 31 23.53 14.14 -7.97
CA VAL A 31 22.54 14.76 -8.87
C VAL A 31 21.44 15.38 -8.03
N ASP A 32 21.20 16.67 -8.21
CA ASP A 32 20.09 17.36 -7.55
C ASP A 32 18.75 16.97 -8.20
N ILE A 33 17.82 16.49 -7.40
CA ILE A 33 16.45 16.10 -7.80
C ILE A 33 15.44 16.87 -6.96
N ARG A 34 14.42 17.42 -7.61
CA ARG A 34 13.27 18.08 -6.97
C ARG A 34 12.06 17.14 -7.01
N LEU A 35 11.64 16.66 -5.86
CA LEU A 35 10.49 15.78 -5.68
C LEU A 35 9.29 16.55 -5.12
N ALA A 36 8.15 16.49 -5.81
CA ALA A 36 6.84 16.92 -5.32
C ALA A 36 6.00 15.70 -4.97
N SER A 37 5.62 15.54 -3.69
CA SER A 37 4.66 14.52 -3.24
C SER A 37 3.28 15.13 -3.06
N HIS A 38 2.28 14.62 -3.77
CA HIS A 38 0.90 15.07 -3.73
C HIS A 38 0.01 14.01 -3.10
N ASN A 39 -0.69 14.37 -2.02
CA ASN A 39 -1.58 13.49 -1.28
C ASN A 39 -3.01 13.99 -1.24
N ALA A 40 -3.95 13.06 -1.37
CA ALA A 40 -5.37 13.33 -1.18
C ALA A 40 -5.66 13.83 0.25
N VAL A 41 -5.05 13.20 1.26
CA VAL A 41 -5.21 13.52 2.68
C VAL A 41 -4.01 13.01 3.48
N ILE A 42 -3.63 13.74 4.54
CA ILE A 42 -2.62 13.29 5.52
C ILE A 42 -3.18 13.41 6.94
N GLU A 43 -3.77 14.57 7.28
CA GLU A 43 -4.27 14.84 8.63
C GLU A 43 -5.34 13.82 9.05
N GLY A 44 -5.20 13.27 10.25
CA GLY A 44 -6.12 12.25 10.78
C GLY A 44 -5.94 10.85 10.22
N ASN A 45 -4.93 10.62 9.35
CA ASN A 45 -4.63 9.32 8.79
C ASN A 45 -3.19 8.88 9.13
N PRO A 46 -2.98 8.05 10.16
CA PRO A 46 -1.64 7.63 10.58
C PRO A 46 -0.83 6.93 9.46
N TYR A 47 -1.49 6.14 8.63
CA TYR A 47 -0.86 5.52 7.47
C TYR A 47 -0.26 6.58 6.52
N ARG A 48 -1.01 7.66 6.23
CA ARG A 48 -0.55 8.73 5.34
C ARG A 48 0.54 9.60 5.97
N VAL A 49 0.49 9.81 7.28
CA VAL A 49 1.57 10.48 8.02
C VAL A 49 2.86 9.67 7.88
N ARG A 50 2.80 8.34 8.07
CA ARG A 50 3.96 7.47 7.91
C ARG A 50 4.40 7.37 6.45
N TYR A 51 3.49 7.26 5.50
CA TYR A 51 3.77 7.26 4.06
C TYR A 51 4.64 8.47 3.64
N GLU A 52 4.29 9.67 4.10
CA GLU A 52 5.08 10.87 3.84
C GLU A 52 6.45 10.84 4.53
N ALA A 53 6.50 10.37 5.76
CA ALA A 53 7.77 10.21 6.48
C ALA A 53 8.69 9.23 5.75
N ASP A 54 8.18 8.12 5.25
CA ASP A 54 8.94 7.11 4.50
C ASP A 54 9.48 7.68 3.18
N ILE A 55 8.70 8.53 2.47
CA ILE A 55 9.20 9.22 1.27
C ILE A 55 10.35 10.16 1.65
N GLN A 56 10.25 10.90 2.76
CA GLN A 56 11.32 11.79 3.21
C GLN A 56 12.56 11.02 3.62
N GLU A 57 12.41 9.90 4.32
CA GLU A 57 13.52 9.03 4.71
C GLU A 57 14.19 8.41 3.48
N ALA A 58 13.41 7.91 2.51
CA ALA A 58 13.93 7.39 1.24
C ALA A 58 14.64 8.49 0.42
N ALA A 59 14.10 9.72 0.40
CA ALA A 59 14.74 10.87 -0.24
C ALA A 59 16.07 11.23 0.42
N ALA A 60 16.16 11.16 1.75
CA ALA A 60 17.41 11.38 2.47
C ALA A 60 18.43 10.26 2.23
N ASP A 61 17.98 9.00 2.14
CA ASP A 61 18.84 7.85 1.85
C ASP A 61 19.38 7.87 0.41
N ALA A 62 18.71 8.55 -0.51
CA ALA A 62 19.10 8.65 -1.92
C ALA A 62 20.51 9.23 -2.12
N VAL A 63 21.07 9.95 -1.12
CA VAL A 63 22.44 10.45 -1.15
C VAL A 63 23.47 9.32 -1.25
N ASN A 64 23.17 8.15 -0.69
CA ASN A 64 24.01 6.96 -0.74
C ASN A 64 24.09 6.37 -2.16
N TYR A 65 23.19 6.78 -3.04
CA TYR A 65 23.08 6.34 -4.43
C TYR A 65 23.43 7.46 -5.43
N GLY A 66 23.99 8.56 -4.94
CA GLY A 66 24.46 9.67 -5.77
C GLY A 66 23.38 10.70 -6.12
N PHE A 67 22.31 10.79 -5.34
CA PHE A 67 21.26 11.80 -5.53
C PHE A 67 21.16 12.72 -4.31
N ASN A 68 20.88 13.99 -4.56
CA ASN A 68 20.49 14.97 -3.55
C ASN A 68 19.04 15.36 -3.81
N VAL A 69 18.11 14.70 -3.10
CA VAL A 69 16.68 14.87 -3.33
C VAL A 69 16.11 15.95 -2.42
N SER A 70 15.66 17.05 -3.01
CA SER A 70 14.85 18.07 -2.33
C SER A 70 13.38 17.71 -2.41
N TYR A 71 12.71 17.65 -1.26
CA TYR A 71 11.35 17.15 -1.12
C TYR A 71 10.39 18.27 -0.75
N ALA A 72 9.19 18.26 -1.37
CA ALA A 72 8.06 19.09 -0.99
C ALA A 72 6.77 18.26 -0.97
N SER A 73 5.94 18.43 0.07
CA SER A 73 4.65 17.77 0.22
C SER A 73 3.50 18.74 0.01
N PHE A 74 2.48 18.28 -0.71
CA PHE A 74 1.24 19.01 -1.02
C PHE A 74 0.04 18.14 -0.65
N VAL A 75 -0.95 18.73 0.00
CA VAL A 75 -2.13 18.01 0.49
C VAL A 75 -3.39 18.65 -0.05
N ALA A 76 -4.19 17.87 -0.76
CA ALA A 76 -5.43 18.34 -1.38
C ALA A 76 -6.61 18.40 -0.40
N ASN A 77 -6.53 17.73 0.75
CA ASN A 77 -7.62 17.61 1.73
C ASN A 77 -8.95 17.11 1.10
N MET A 78 -8.85 16.10 0.25
CA MET A 78 -9.97 15.52 -0.52
C MET A 78 -10.66 16.50 -1.49
N ASP A 79 -10.01 17.61 -1.84
CA ASP A 79 -10.48 18.59 -2.83
C ASP A 79 -9.75 18.36 -4.17
N ALA A 80 -10.47 17.78 -5.13
CA ALA A 80 -9.92 17.50 -6.46
C ALA A 80 -9.51 18.77 -7.24
N ALA A 81 -10.16 19.93 -7.00
CA ALA A 81 -9.78 21.17 -7.66
C ALA A 81 -8.47 21.73 -7.05
N ALA A 82 -8.29 21.62 -5.75
CA ALA A 82 -7.03 21.95 -5.09
C ALA A 82 -5.89 21.05 -5.57
N GLU A 83 -6.13 19.72 -5.70
CA GLU A 83 -5.16 18.78 -6.24
C GLU A 83 -4.68 19.17 -7.64
N VAL A 84 -5.63 19.41 -8.57
CA VAL A 84 -5.35 19.85 -9.94
C VAL A 84 -4.48 21.11 -9.94
N GLN A 85 -4.81 22.11 -9.11
CA GLN A 85 -4.04 23.35 -9.04
C GLN A 85 -2.63 23.14 -8.48
N GLN A 86 -2.49 22.31 -7.45
CA GLN A 86 -1.19 22.00 -6.82
C GLN A 86 -0.27 21.27 -7.79
N ILE A 87 -0.78 20.25 -8.49
CA ILE A 87 -0.01 19.49 -9.49
C ILE A 87 0.40 20.43 -10.64
N GLN A 88 -0.52 21.30 -11.11
CA GLN A 88 -0.23 22.28 -12.14
C GLN A 88 0.92 23.20 -11.73
N ASN A 89 0.90 23.70 -10.48
CA ASN A 89 1.97 24.55 -9.95
C ASN A 89 3.31 23.79 -9.91
N SER A 90 3.32 22.51 -9.50
CA SER A 90 4.53 21.69 -9.48
C SER A 90 5.12 21.47 -10.88
N ILE A 91 4.25 21.32 -11.90
CA ILE A 91 4.68 21.26 -13.31
C ILE A 91 5.32 22.59 -13.72
N ASP A 92 4.66 23.72 -13.45
CA ASP A 92 5.11 25.05 -13.82
C ASP A 92 6.40 25.46 -13.07
N ASP A 93 6.60 24.99 -11.85
CA ASP A 93 7.81 25.17 -11.04
C ASP A 93 8.98 24.28 -11.45
N GLY A 94 8.74 23.30 -12.35
CA GLY A 94 9.79 22.45 -12.93
C GLY A 94 10.37 21.45 -11.93
N TYR A 95 9.51 20.70 -11.24
CA TYR A 95 9.95 19.53 -10.47
C TYR A 95 10.46 18.42 -11.41
N ASP A 96 11.37 17.57 -10.94
CA ASP A 96 11.89 16.45 -11.74
C ASP A 96 11.01 15.21 -11.60
N ILE A 97 10.46 14.99 -10.40
CA ILE A 97 9.54 13.90 -10.09
C ILE A 97 8.28 14.47 -9.45
N ILE A 98 7.13 14.06 -9.94
CA ILE A 98 5.82 14.23 -9.30
C ILE A 98 5.33 12.86 -8.89
N LEU A 99 5.18 12.66 -7.57
CA LEU A 99 4.65 11.45 -6.96
C LEU A 99 3.25 11.75 -6.43
N THR A 100 2.24 10.99 -6.87
CA THR A 100 0.85 11.24 -6.46
C THR A 100 0.23 10.06 -5.74
N ASN A 101 -0.56 10.37 -4.72
CA ASN A 101 -1.62 9.54 -4.19
C ASN A 101 -2.93 10.30 -4.35
N PRO A 102 -3.67 10.10 -5.45
CA PRO A 102 -4.68 11.04 -5.91
C PRO A 102 -5.99 10.96 -5.12
N VAL A 103 -6.75 12.06 -5.14
CA VAL A 103 -8.12 12.12 -4.62
C VAL A 103 -9.06 11.17 -5.38
N SER A 104 -8.81 10.99 -6.68
CA SER A 104 -9.61 10.14 -7.55
C SER A 104 -8.71 9.25 -8.41
N ALA A 105 -9.18 8.05 -8.69
CA ALA A 105 -8.50 7.10 -9.58
C ALA A 105 -8.49 7.52 -11.06
N THR A 106 -9.08 8.65 -11.41
CA THR A 106 -9.16 9.21 -12.78
C THR A 106 -9.24 10.73 -12.71
N GLY A 107 -9.04 11.41 -13.87
CA GLY A 107 -9.31 12.85 -14.02
C GLY A 107 -8.06 13.74 -14.04
N LEU A 108 -6.87 13.17 -13.87
CA LEU A 108 -5.59 13.89 -13.91
C LEU A 108 -4.89 13.77 -15.28
N ASP A 109 -5.50 13.10 -16.26
CA ASP A 109 -4.89 12.81 -17.57
C ASP A 109 -4.24 14.03 -18.24
N PRO A 110 -4.88 15.22 -18.32
CA PRO A 110 -4.27 16.39 -18.95
C PRO A 110 -3.01 16.89 -18.22
N LEU A 111 -2.95 16.70 -16.89
CA LEU A 111 -1.78 17.09 -16.08
C LEU A 111 -0.64 16.08 -16.22
N ILE A 112 -0.98 14.79 -16.28
CA ILE A 112 -0.01 13.71 -16.53
C ILE A 112 0.66 13.94 -17.90
N GLU A 113 -0.13 14.17 -18.95
CA GLU A 113 0.39 14.48 -20.29
C GLU A 113 1.27 15.73 -20.27
N LYS A 114 0.82 16.82 -19.62
CA LYS A 114 1.58 18.07 -19.50
C LYS A 114 2.92 17.87 -18.75
N ALA A 115 2.92 17.10 -17.68
CA ALA A 115 4.15 16.77 -16.93
C ALA A 115 5.12 16.00 -17.82
N GLN A 116 4.64 15.00 -18.56
CA GLN A 116 5.44 14.20 -19.48
C GLN A 116 6.00 15.04 -20.64
N GLU A 117 5.21 15.95 -21.22
CA GLU A 117 5.68 16.89 -22.24
C GLU A 117 6.77 17.84 -21.71
N ALA A 118 6.72 18.18 -20.41
CA ALA A 118 7.73 18.97 -19.74
C ALA A 118 8.99 18.16 -19.35
N GLY A 119 9.00 16.85 -19.59
CA GLY A 119 10.10 15.94 -19.18
C GLY A 119 10.08 15.57 -17.70
N ILE A 120 8.98 15.83 -17.00
CA ILE A 120 8.80 15.50 -15.58
C ILE A 120 8.34 14.05 -15.45
N LEU A 121 9.00 13.29 -14.59
CA LEU A 121 8.62 11.92 -14.29
C LEU A 121 7.40 11.91 -13.35
N TYR A 122 6.26 11.47 -13.87
CA TYR A 122 5.03 11.37 -13.11
C TYR A 122 4.78 9.92 -12.70
N ILE A 123 4.71 9.64 -11.38
CA ILE A 123 4.49 8.31 -10.81
C ILE A 123 3.30 8.38 -9.86
N ASN A 124 2.44 7.38 -9.93
CA ASN A 124 1.36 7.20 -8.97
C ASN A 124 1.72 6.11 -7.96
N ALA A 125 1.45 6.34 -6.68
CA ALA A 125 1.78 5.39 -5.61
C ALA A 125 0.61 5.11 -4.67
N ASP A 126 0.53 3.87 -4.21
CA ASP A 126 -0.44 3.30 -3.27
C ASP A 126 -1.85 3.13 -3.84
N CYS A 127 -2.58 4.19 -4.15
CA CYS A 127 -3.88 4.08 -4.83
C CYS A 127 -3.70 4.02 -6.34
N ILE A 128 -4.16 2.96 -6.99
CA ILE A 128 -4.01 2.76 -8.43
C ILE A 128 -4.78 3.83 -9.21
N TYR A 129 -4.09 4.50 -10.14
CA TYR A 129 -4.72 5.37 -11.13
C TYR A 129 -5.15 4.54 -12.34
N THR A 130 -6.44 4.54 -12.65
CA THR A 130 -7.06 3.55 -13.55
C THR A 130 -7.33 4.06 -14.96
N SER A 131 -6.98 5.31 -15.29
CA SER A 131 -7.13 5.79 -16.67
C SER A 131 -6.21 5.01 -17.61
N THR A 132 -6.79 4.61 -18.74
CA THR A 132 -6.05 3.97 -19.83
C THR A 132 -5.70 4.95 -20.95
N ASP A 133 -6.04 6.22 -20.82
CA ASP A 133 -5.80 7.25 -21.86
C ASP A 133 -4.40 7.85 -21.77
N VAL A 134 -3.78 7.77 -20.60
CA VAL A 134 -2.40 8.22 -20.34
C VAL A 134 -1.50 7.05 -19.98
N SER A 135 -0.20 7.23 -20.17
CA SER A 135 0.82 6.29 -19.70
C SER A 135 1.40 6.79 -18.38
N ILE A 136 1.12 6.09 -17.29
CA ILE A 136 1.61 6.41 -15.95
C ILE A 136 2.11 5.14 -15.27
N LEU A 137 3.19 5.23 -14.50
CA LEU A 137 3.65 4.13 -13.68
C LEU A 137 2.88 4.12 -12.36
N ASN A 138 2.16 3.03 -12.10
CA ASN A 138 1.50 2.78 -10.82
C ASN A 138 2.34 1.82 -9.98
N ILE A 139 2.70 2.22 -8.75
CA ILE A 139 3.40 1.37 -7.77
C ILE A 139 2.50 1.25 -6.54
N ALA A 140 2.03 0.05 -6.24
CA ALA A 140 1.14 -0.18 -5.10
C ALA A 140 1.48 -1.48 -4.37
N THR A 141 1.00 -1.64 -3.14
CA THR A 141 1.02 -2.93 -2.47
C THR A 141 -0.04 -3.85 -3.07
N ASP A 142 0.27 -5.12 -3.23
CA ASP A 142 -0.69 -6.12 -3.73
C ASP A 142 -1.80 -6.38 -2.70
N GLN A 143 -2.91 -5.67 -2.86
CA GLN A 143 -4.04 -5.76 -1.95
C GLN A 143 -4.82 -7.08 -2.10
N TYR A 144 -4.83 -7.67 -3.31
CA TYR A 144 -5.41 -9.00 -3.50
C TYR A 144 -4.62 -10.06 -2.74
N TYR A 145 -3.28 -9.99 -2.81
CA TYR A 145 -2.39 -10.85 -2.04
C TYR A 145 -2.71 -10.80 -0.54
N LEU A 146 -2.91 -9.60 0.02
CA LEU A 146 -3.24 -9.44 1.45
C LEU A 146 -4.55 -10.19 1.81
N GLY A 147 -5.59 -9.99 1.03
CA GLY A 147 -6.88 -10.66 1.23
C GLY A 147 -6.79 -12.17 1.04
N TYR A 148 -6.16 -12.62 -0.03
CA TYR A 148 -6.07 -14.04 -0.37
C TYR A 148 -5.25 -14.83 0.67
N HIS A 149 -4.09 -14.32 1.06
CA HIS A 149 -3.23 -15.01 2.03
C HIS A 149 -3.87 -15.07 3.41
N THR A 150 -4.53 -14.00 3.86
CA THR A 150 -5.25 -14.00 5.13
C THR A 150 -6.41 -15.00 5.10
N GLY A 151 -7.22 -14.99 4.04
CA GLY A 151 -8.34 -15.93 3.89
C GLY A 151 -7.87 -17.38 3.75
N SER A 152 -6.77 -17.61 3.01
CA SER A 152 -6.20 -18.95 2.85
C SER A 152 -5.66 -19.52 4.17
N TYR A 153 -4.98 -18.70 4.97
CA TYR A 153 -4.52 -19.14 6.28
C TYR A 153 -5.70 -19.41 7.23
N ALA A 154 -6.73 -18.55 7.22
CA ALA A 154 -7.98 -18.83 7.94
C ALA A 154 -8.59 -20.18 7.52
N GLY A 155 -8.65 -20.44 6.21
CA GLY A 155 -9.16 -21.72 5.69
C GLY A 155 -8.36 -22.94 6.13
N GLN A 156 -7.03 -22.83 6.17
CA GLN A 156 -6.14 -23.89 6.66
C GLN A 156 -6.35 -24.18 8.14
N VAL A 157 -6.52 -23.13 8.96
CA VAL A 157 -6.72 -23.24 10.40
C VAL A 157 -8.12 -23.77 10.75
N LEU A 158 -9.13 -23.25 10.10
CA LEU A 158 -10.53 -23.48 10.44
C LEU A 158 -11.10 -24.75 9.79
N GLY A 159 -10.69 -25.04 8.56
CA GLY A 159 -11.20 -26.17 7.77
C GLY A 159 -12.50 -25.88 7.01
N GLU A 160 -12.85 -26.80 6.11
CA GLU A 160 -14.05 -26.73 5.27
C GLU A 160 -15.34 -26.66 6.10
N GLY A 161 -16.26 -25.80 5.68
CA GLY A 161 -17.56 -25.60 6.34
C GLY A 161 -17.49 -24.69 7.58
N ALA A 162 -16.31 -24.17 7.93
CA ALA A 162 -16.19 -23.22 9.04
C ALA A 162 -16.90 -21.90 8.72
N LYS A 163 -17.52 -21.32 9.74
CA LYS A 163 -18.27 -20.08 9.63
C LYS A 163 -17.39 -18.88 9.89
N VAL A 164 -17.44 -17.89 9.03
CA VAL A 164 -16.64 -16.67 9.16
C VAL A 164 -17.48 -15.40 9.07
N VAL A 165 -17.06 -14.39 9.81
CA VAL A 165 -17.51 -13.01 9.64
C VAL A 165 -16.56 -12.32 8.66
N MET A 166 -17.09 -11.53 7.71
CA MET A 166 -16.28 -10.76 6.77
C MET A 166 -16.56 -9.26 6.93
N ILE A 167 -15.57 -8.49 7.38
CA ILE A 167 -15.70 -7.05 7.58
C ILE A 167 -14.81 -6.31 6.61
N ALA A 168 -15.45 -5.63 5.66
CA ALA A 168 -14.82 -4.83 4.63
C ALA A 168 -14.51 -3.41 5.15
N ALA A 169 -13.66 -2.70 4.40
CA ALA A 169 -13.44 -1.28 4.63
C ALA A 169 -14.44 -0.43 3.81
N TRP A 170 -13.97 0.44 2.94
CA TRP A 170 -14.81 1.37 2.19
C TRP A 170 -15.19 0.80 0.81
N ASP A 171 -16.48 0.70 0.55
CA ASP A 171 -17.00 0.25 -0.75
C ASP A 171 -16.58 1.21 -1.88
N GLY A 172 -16.12 0.62 -2.99
CA GLY A 172 -15.65 1.37 -4.16
C GLY A 172 -14.20 1.85 -4.05
N ASN A 173 -13.54 1.68 -2.91
CA ASN A 173 -12.10 1.89 -2.82
C ASN A 173 -11.36 0.72 -3.48
N PRO A 174 -10.43 0.97 -4.44
CA PRO A 174 -9.73 -0.10 -5.16
C PRO A 174 -9.00 -1.09 -4.24
N ALA A 175 -8.28 -0.59 -3.22
CA ALA A 175 -7.57 -1.44 -2.28
C ALA A 175 -8.52 -2.37 -1.50
N ASN A 176 -9.67 -1.85 -1.04
CA ASN A 176 -10.67 -2.67 -0.39
C ASN A 176 -11.29 -3.69 -1.35
N THR A 177 -11.60 -3.28 -2.58
CA THR A 177 -12.16 -4.17 -3.61
C THR A 177 -11.24 -5.35 -3.88
N ASP A 178 -9.95 -5.13 -4.02
CA ASP A 178 -8.97 -6.19 -4.26
C ASP A 178 -8.79 -7.09 -3.04
N ARG A 179 -8.74 -6.55 -1.82
CA ARG A 179 -8.72 -7.37 -0.58
C ARG A 179 -9.95 -8.26 -0.48
N GLN A 180 -11.15 -7.71 -0.74
CA GLN A 180 -12.39 -8.48 -0.72
C GLN A 180 -12.39 -9.58 -1.77
N ARG A 181 -11.86 -9.31 -2.97
CA ARG A 181 -11.69 -10.32 -4.02
C ARG A 181 -10.76 -11.44 -3.57
N GLY A 182 -9.67 -11.11 -2.89
CA GLY A 182 -8.75 -12.08 -2.29
C GLY A 182 -9.43 -12.93 -1.21
N PHE A 183 -10.13 -12.33 -0.26
CA PHE A 183 -10.93 -13.06 0.74
C PHE A 183 -11.94 -13.99 0.08
N GLN A 184 -12.70 -13.49 -0.90
CA GLN A 184 -13.75 -14.29 -1.57
C GLN A 184 -13.16 -15.47 -2.34
N GLN A 185 -11.99 -15.32 -2.95
CA GLN A 185 -11.29 -16.43 -3.60
C GLN A 185 -10.93 -17.51 -2.57
N ALA A 186 -10.32 -17.12 -1.45
CA ALA A 186 -9.95 -18.06 -0.39
C ALA A 186 -11.18 -18.71 0.26
N ILE A 187 -12.23 -17.94 0.56
CA ILE A 187 -13.52 -18.47 1.07
C ILE A 187 -14.05 -19.58 0.16
N THR A 188 -14.04 -19.33 -1.16
CA THR A 188 -14.50 -20.30 -2.15
C THR A 188 -13.61 -21.55 -2.20
N GLU A 189 -12.31 -21.36 -2.19
CA GLU A 189 -11.32 -22.43 -2.32
C GLU A 189 -11.31 -23.37 -1.10
N TYR A 190 -11.45 -22.80 0.10
CA TYR A 190 -11.44 -23.57 1.35
C TYR A 190 -12.86 -23.96 1.84
N GLY A 191 -13.90 -23.58 1.12
CA GLY A 191 -15.27 -23.93 1.47
C GLY A 191 -15.75 -23.28 2.79
N LEU A 192 -15.34 -22.04 3.08
CA LEU A 192 -15.81 -21.30 4.24
C LEU A 192 -17.21 -20.72 4.00
N GLU A 193 -17.99 -20.57 5.09
CA GLU A 193 -19.34 -20.00 5.05
C GLU A 193 -19.35 -18.60 5.67
N VAL A 194 -19.71 -17.56 4.90
CA VAL A 194 -19.86 -16.20 5.44
C VAL A 194 -21.24 -16.08 6.10
N VAL A 195 -21.27 -15.90 7.41
CA VAL A 195 -22.53 -15.83 8.20
C VAL A 195 -22.92 -14.41 8.58
N ALA A 196 -21.97 -13.46 8.61
CA ALA A 196 -22.21 -12.05 8.81
C ALA A 196 -21.18 -11.20 8.07
N ASN A 197 -21.55 -9.96 7.74
CA ASN A 197 -20.66 -9.00 7.10
C ASN A 197 -20.94 -7.58 7.57
N GLY A 198 -20.02 -6.67 7.26
CA GLY A 198 -20.14 -5.24 7.52
C GLY A 198 -19.05 -4.45 6.86
N ASN A 199 -19.17 -3.10 6.87
CA ASN A 199 -18.18 -2.19 6.29
C ASN A 199 -17.80 -1.14 7.33
N HIS A 200 -16.52 -1.13 7.76
CA HIS A 200 -16.03 -0.20 8.78
C HIS A 200 -15.47 1.11 8.21
N ASN A 201 -15.38 1.27 6.91
CA ASN A 201 -14.97 2.51 6.22
C ASN A 201 -13.63 3.10 6.70
N TRP A 202 -12.67 2.29 7.11
CA TRP A 202 -11.40 2.67 7.76
C TRP A 202 -11.59 3.37 9.12
N ASP A 203 -12.75 3.22 9.76
CA ASP A 203 -13.09 3.80 11.06
C ASP A 203 -13.04 2.72 12.15
N ALA A 204 -12.11 2.88 13.09
CA ALA A 204 -11.91 1.93 14.20
C ALA A 204 -13.15 1.85 15.13
N ALA A 205 -13.83 2.97 15.39
CA ALA A 205 -15.03 2.97 16.23
C ALA A 205 -16.18 2.23 15.54
N LEU A 206 -16.32 2.39 14.23
CA LEU A 206 -17.32 1.65 13.45
C LEU A 206 -16.99 0.16 13.39
N ALA A 207 -15.71 -0.23 13.29
CA ALA A 207 -15.30 -1.64 13.37
C ALA A 207 -15.70 -2.27 14.71
N THR A 208 -15.47 -1.58 15.83
CA THR A 208 -15.92 -2.01 17.17
C THR A 208 -17.44 -2.13 17.24
N GLN A 209 -18.19 -1.16 16.70
CA GLN A 209 -19.64 -1.17 16.69
C GLN A 209 -20.19 -2.36 15.90
N ILE A 210 -19.71 -2.56 14.67
CA ILE A 210 -20.15 -3.67 13.79
C ILE A 210 -19.92 -5.01 14.48
N MET A 211 -18.71 -5.23 15.04
CA MET A 211 -18.42 -6.48 15.73
C MET A 211 -19.31 -6.65 16.97
N THR A 212 -19.58 -5.59 17.73
CA THR A 212 -20.48 -5.63 18.89
C THR A 212 -21.91 -6.02 18.45
N GLU A 213 -22.41 -5.50 17.35
CA GLU A 213 -23.73 -5.84 16.80
C GLU A 213 -23.79 -7.32 16.38
N ILE A 214 -22.74 -7.83 15.72
CA ILE A 214 -22.62 -9.23 15.32
C ILE A 214 -22.61 -10.15 16.57
N LEU A 215 -21.80 -9.83 17.58
CA LEU A 215 -21.75 -10.60 18.82
C LEU A 215 -23.09 -10.62 19.57
N ASN A 216 -23.81 -9.49 19.58
CA ASN A 216 -25.11 -9.37 20.22
C ASN A 216 -26.24 -10.03 19.43
N SER A 217 -26.09 -10.28 18.12
CA SER A 217 -27.08 -11.02 17.34
C SER A 217 -27.19 -12.49 17.75
N GLY A 218 -26.18 -13.01 18.43
CA GLY A 218 -26.11 -14.43 18.83
C GLY A 218 -25.63 -15.35 17.72
N GLU A 219 -25.18 -14.81 16.57
CA GLU A 219 -24.60 -15.61 15.49
C GLU A 219 -23.30 -16.27 15.98
N GLU A 220 -23.15 -17.55 15.68
CA GLU A 220 -21.97 -18.34 16.02
C GLU A 220 -21.05 -18.42 14.79
N PHE A 221 -19.75 -18.15 14.98
CA PHE A 221 -18.75 -18.20 13.94
C PHE A 221 -17.40 -18.66 14.49
N ASP A 222 -16.54 -19.19 13.61
CA ASP A 222 -15.23 -19.74 13.95
C ASP A 222 -14.10 -18.74 13.71
N GLY A 223 -14.29 -17.79 12.80
CA GLY A 223 -13.24 -16.82 12.45
C GLY A 223 -13.76 -15.47 11.97
N VAL A 224 -12.86 -14.48 11.96
CA VAL A 224 -13.12 -13.13 11.45
C VAL A 224 -12.10 -12.79 10.38
N LEU A 225 -12.57 -12.46 9.19
CA LEU A 225 -11.82 -11.86 8.09
C LEU A 225 -12.11 -10.36 8.06
N ILE A 226 -11.16 -9.54 8.41
CA ILE A 226 -11.34 -8.08 8.48
C ILE A 226 -10.27 -7.36 7.67
N SER A 227 -10.68 -6.31 6.97
CA SER A 227 -9.81 -5.48 6.13
C SER A 227 -9.20 -4.32 6.92
N GLN A 228 -8.27 -4.59 7.84
CA GLN A 228 -7.72 -3.69 8.87
C GLN A 228 -8.67 -3.40 10.04
N CYS A 229 -8.25 -2.56 11.01
CA CYS A 229 -8.95 -2.26 12.25
C CYS A 229 -9.27 -3.51 13.11
N ALA A 230 -8.46 -4.56 12.98
CA ALA A 230 -8.69 -5.83 13.70
C ALA A 230 -8.62 -5.65 15.22
N GLU A 231 -7.68 -4.83 15.74
CA GLU A 231 -7.57 -4.49 17.16
C GLU A 231 -8.84 -3.82 17.69
N ALA A 232 -9.42 -2.91 16.92
CA ALA A 232 -10.65 -2.22 17.30
C ALA A 232 -11.86 -3.17 17.32
N ALA A 233 -11.96 -4.06 16.33
CA ALA A 233 -12.99 -5.08 16.30
C ALA A 233 -12.83 -6.10 17.47
N LEU A 234 -11.59 -6.41 17.87
CA LEU A 234 -11.31 -7.32 18.98
C LEU A 234 -11.79 -6.76 20.33
N ILE A 235 -11.78 -5.44 20.52
CA ILE A 235 -12.30 -4.77 21.74
C ILE A 235 -13.77 -5.17 22.01
N ALA A 236 -14.55 -5.46 20.99
CA ALA A 236 -15.93 -5.90 21.16
C ALA A 236 -16.05 -7.23 21.92
N PHE A 237 -15.11 -8.15 21.75
CA PHE A 237 -15.04 -9.41 22.51
C PHE A 237 -14.72 -9.14 23.97
N ASP A 238 -13.71 -8.28 24.24
CA ASP A 238 -13.36 -7.90 25.60
C ASP A 238 -14.54 -7.24 26.31
N ALA A 239 -15.28 -6.37 25.65
CA ALA A 239 -16.41 -5.64 26.21
C ALA A 239 -17.66 -6.50 26.44
N THR A 240 -17.90 -7.49 25.57
CA THR A 240 -19.08 -8.38 25.67
C THR A 240 -18.83 -9.64 26.50
N GLY A 241 -17.55 -9.97 26.77
CA GLY A 241 -17.16 -11.20 27.47
C GLY A 241 -17.43 -12.47 26.66
N ARG A 242 -17.59 -12.33 25.33
CA ARG A 242 -17.71 -13.49 24.42
C ARG A 242 -16.33 -14.13 24.23
N GLU A 243 -16.32 -15.44 24.02
CA GLU A 243 -15.10 -16.17 23.70
C GLU A 243 -14.53 -15.69 22.37
N TYR A 244 -13.18 -15.61 22.29
CA TYR A 244 -12.52 -15.30 21.05
C TYR A 244 -12.77 -16.38 20.00
N PRO A 245 -12.83 -15.99 18.71
CA PRO A 245 -12.93 -16.96 17.62
C PRO A 245 -11.61 -17.73 17.46
N LYS A 246 -11.62 -18.81 16.72
CA LYS A 246 -10.41 -19.60 16.46
C LYS A 246 -9.41 -18.86 15.57
N PHE A 247 -9.87 -17.93 14.73
CA PHE A 247 -9.05 -17.12 13.85
C PHE A 247 -9.52 -15.66 13.81
N PHE A 248 -8.56 -14.73 13.79
CA PHE A 248 -8.82 -13.30 13.61
C PHE A 248 -7.72 -12.64 12.76
N GLY A 249 -8.05 -12.01 11.67
CA GLY A 249 -7.08 -11.31 10.82
C GLY A 249 -7.69 -10.51 9.70
N PHE A 250 -6.95 -9.53 9.19
CA PHE A 250 -5.57 -9.20 9.55
C PHE A 250 -5.44 -7.75 10.01
N ASN A 251 -4.29 -7.44 10.59
CA ASN A 251 -3.79 -6.07 10.70
C ASN A 251 -2.25 -6.09 10.76
N ASP A 252 -1.62 -4.90 10.71
CA ASP A 252 -0.17 -4.72 10.74
C ASP A 252 0.28 -3.57 11.64
N THR A 253 -0.56 -3.17 12.60
CA THR A 253 -0.22 -2.14 13.59
C THR A 253 0.53 -2.72 14.79
N GLY A 254 1.36 -1.88 15.45
CA GLY A 254 2.05 -2.24 16.68
C GLY A 254 1.09 -2.73 17.76
N GLU A 255 -0.08 -2.09 17.91
CA GLU A 255 -1.11 -2.51 18.86
C GLU A 255 -1.63 -3.92 18.58
N TRP A 256 -1.93 -4.22 17.31
CA TRP A 256 -2.37 -5.56 16.89
C TRP A 256 -1.30 -6.61 17.18
N MET A 257 -0.06 -6.34 16.76
CA MET A 257 1.07 -7.26 16.99
C MET A 257 1.28 -7.56 18.47
N GLN A 258 1.38 -6.50 19.29
CA GLN A 258 1.58 -6.62 20.74
C GLN A 258 0.41 -7.36 21.40
N ARG A 259 -0.82 -7.07 20.98
CA ARG A 259 -2.03 -7.73 21.48
C ARG A 259 -2.04 -9.24 21.15
N MET A 260 -1.69 -9.61 19.92
CA MET A 260 -1.66 -11.02 19.50
C MET A 260 -0.57 -11.80 20.21
N ILE A 261 0.61 -11.22 20.38
CA ILE A 261 1.71 -11.81 21.13
C ILE A 261 1.32 -12.01 22.60
N GLU A 262 0.80 -10.96 23.26
CA GLU A 262 0.40 -11.04 24.67
C GLU A 262 -0.73 -12.05 24.90
N LEU A 263 -1.72 -12.10 24.00
CA LEU A 263 -2.85 -13.03 24.11
C LEU A 263 -2.41 -14.49 24.00
N ASN A 264 -1.40 -14.77 23.18
CA ASN A 264 -0.97 -16.12 22.86
C ASN A 264 0.35 -16.56 23.54
N LYS A 265 0.91 -15.77 24.45
CA LYS A 265 2.23 -15.99 25.03
C LYS A 265 2.37 -17.28 25.86
N ASP A 266 1.32 -17.68 26.57
CA ASP A 266 1.34 -18.83 27.48
C ASP A 266 0.70 -20.07 26.84
N GLU A 267 -0.30 -19.87 25.99
CA GLU A 267 -1.00 -20.89 25.23
C GLU A 267 -1.64 -20.31 23.97
N ARG A 268 -1.91 -21.15 22.98
CA ARG A 268 -2.60 -20.75 21.74
C ARG A 268 -4.08 -20.48 22.04
N VAL A 269 -4.41 -19.21 22.24
CA VAL A 269 -5.80 -18.76 22.47
C VAL A 269 -6.53 -18.60 21.15
N MET A 270 -5.88 -18.04 20.15
CA MET A 270 -6.48 -17.71 18.86
C MET A 270 -5.40 -17.69 17.78
N ASP A 271 -5.71 -18.23 16.62
CA ASP A 271 -4.90 -18.01 15.43
C ASP A 271 -5.14 -16.62 14.85
N PHE A 272 -4.10 -16.04 14.28
CA PHE A 272 -4.15 -14.69 13.73
C PHE A 272 -3.24 -14.54 12.52
N MET A 273 -3.43 -13.48 11.76
CA MET A 273 -2.52 -13.06 10.71
C MET A 273 -2.08 -11.62 10.96
N VAL A 274 -0.76 -11.40 10.96
CA VAL A 274 -0.15 -10.09 10.71
C VAL A 274 0.43 -10.13 9.30
N LEU A 275 0.06 -9.17 8.48
CA LEU A 275 0.49 -9.11 7.08
C LEU A 275 0.66 -7.64 6.69
N SER A 276 1.90 -7.25 6.37
CA SER A 276 2.22 -5.83 6.17
C SER A 276 1.61 -5.24 4.90
N ASN A 277 0.99 -4.07 5.08
CA ASN A 277 0.61 -3.14 4.02
C ASN A 277 1.45 -1.87 4.21
N PRO A 278 2.72 -1.87 3.77
CA PRO A 278 3.70 -0.90 4.22
C PRO A 278 3.42 0.50 3.66
N PRO A 279 3.33 1.54 4.51
CA PRO A 279 3.33 2.93 4.08
C PRO A 279 4.54 3.29 3.20
N GLY A 280 5.65 2.60 3.37
CA GLY A 280 6.89 2.75 2.59
C GLY A 280 6.76 2.48 1.08
N VAL A 281 5.58 2.09 0.58
CA VAL A 281 5.31 2.02 -0.86
C VAL A 281 5.60 3.34 -1.58
N GLY A 282 5.41 4.49 -0.91
CA GLY A 282 5.77 5.81 -1.44
C GLY A 282 7.29 5.98 -1.62
N GLY A 283 8.08 5.54 -0.64
CA GLY A 283 9.55 5.51 -0.73
C GLY A 283 10.03 4.56 -1.83
N SER A 284 9.38 3.38 -1.96
CA SER A 284 9.65 2.46 -3.06
C SER A 284 9.38 3.12 -4.43
N ALA A 285 8.26 3.83 -4.58
CA ALA A 285 7.91 4.53 -5.82
C ALA A 285 8.93 5.62 -6.18
N LEU A 286 9.44 6.38 -5.19
CA LEU A 286 10.57 7.29 -5.41
C LEU A 286 11.78 6.54 -5.97
N ASN A 287 12.14 5.40 -5.40
CA ASN A 287 13.30 4.62 -5.81
C ASN A 287 13.14 3.98 -7.20
N PHE A 288 11.93 3.67 -7.63
CA PHE A 288 11.64 3.39 -9.05
C PHE A 288 11.97 4.60 -9.93
N GLY A 289 11.52 5.79 -9.52
CA GLY A 289 11.80 7.03 -10.22
C GLY A 289 13.30 7.32 -10.36
N LEU A 290 14.07 7.15 -9.28
CA LEU A 290 15.52 7.35 -9.30
C LEU A 290 16.23 6.39 -10.27
N ASN A 291 15.82 5.11 -10.31
CA ASN A 291 16.35 4.15 -11.28
C ASN A 291 16.03 4.52 -12.74
N ILE A 292 14.83 5.05 -12.99
CA ILE A 292 14.44 5.56 -14.31
C ILE A 292 15.31 6.76 -14.70
N LEU A 293 15.57 7.70 -13.77
CA LEU A 293 16.44 8.85 -14.02
C LEU A 293 17.91 8.44 -14.25
N LEU A 294 18.35 7.31 -13.71
CA LEU A 294 19.65 6.70 -14.06
C LEU A 294 19.67 6.08 -15.46
N GLY A 295 18.57 6.13 -16.20
CA GLY A 295 18.45 5.55 -17.53
C GLY A 295 18.29 4.04 -17.56
N LYS A 296 17.98 3.40 -16.44
CA LYS A 296 17.68 1.97 -16.41
C LYS A 296 16.31 1.69 -17.03
N GLU A 297 16.17 0.57 -17.67
CA GLU A 297 14.94 0.12 -18.32
C GLU A 297 14.20 -0.88 -17.44
N LEU A 298 12.90 -0.65 -17.21
CA LEU A 298 12.02 -1.61 -16.57
C LEU A 298 11.94 -2.90 -17.39
N ARG A 299 11.90 -4.04 -16.71
CA ARG A 299 11.63 -5.33 -17.35
C ARG A 299 10.20 -5.36 -17.84
N GLU A 300 9.93 -6.14 -18.89
CA GLU A 300 8.59 -6.24 -19.49
C GLU A 300 7.65 -7.18 -18.72
N ASP A 301 8.23 -8.10 -17.95
CA ASP A 301 7.50 -9.18 -17.23
C ASP A 301 7.07 -8.81 -15.79
N ILE A 302 7.13 -7.52 -15.42
CA ILE A 302 6.88 -7.06 -14.05
C ILE A 302 5.51 -6.42 -13.84
N TYR A 303 4.77 -6.17 -14.92
CA TYR A 303 3.48 -5.50 -14.83
C TYR A 303 2.37 -6.51 -14.48
N ASP A 304 1.63 -6.23 -13.41
CA ASP A 304 0.43 -6.97 -13.02
C ASP A 304 -0.76 -6.60 -13.91
N ASP A 305 -0.80 -5.36 -14.39
CA ASP A 305 -1.71 -4.88 -15.42
C ASP A 305 -0.98 -3.95 -16.39
N GLU A 306 -0.66 -4.46 -17.58
CA GLU A 306 0.01 -3.67 -18.63
C GLU A 306 -0.83 -2.51 -19.15
N SER A 307 -2.17 -2.58 -19.05
CA SER A 307 -3.06 -1.54 -19.59
C SER A 307 -2.97 -0.22 -18.83
N ILE A 308 -2.59 -0.28 -17.56
CA ILE A 308 -2.40 0.86 -16.68
C ILE A 308 -0.99 0.93 -16.09
N SER A 309 -0.05 0.14 -16.61
CA SER A 309 1.35 0.04 -16.15
C SER A 309 1.46 -0.10 -14.63
N SER A 310 0.72 -1.06 -14.06
CA SER A 310 0.68 -1.33 -12.63
C SER A 310 1.70 -2.36 -12.23
N ILE A 311 2.48 -2.06 -11.18
CA ILE A 311 3.41 -2.97 -10.52
C ILE A 311 2.95 -3.11 -9.07
N LEU A 312 2.56 -4.32 -8.69
CA LEU A 312 2.10 -4.64 -7.34
C LEU A 312 3.24 -5.24 -6.52
N LEU A 313 3.60 -4.55 -5.44
CA LEU A 313 4.66 -4.99 -4.54
C LEU A 313 4.08 -5.99 -3.53
N PRO A 314 4.63 -7.21 -3.44
CA PRO A 314 4.17 -8.19 -2.48
C PRO A 314 4.54 -7.77 -1.05
N SER A 315 3.72 -8.16 -0.07
CA SER A 315 4.07 -8.01 1.34
C SER A 315 5.32 -8.86 1.67
N LYS A 316 6.29 -8.25 2.35
CA LYS A 316 7.54 -8.91 2.77
C LYS A 316 7.46 -9.45 4.20
N ILE A 317 6.62 -8.87 5.05
CA ILE A 317 6.52 -9.20 6.47
C ILE A 317 5.14 -9.78 6.75
N TRP A 318 5.14 -11.02 7.19
CA TRP A 318 3.94 -11.69 7.65
C TRP A 318 4.28 -12.67 8.78
N PHE A 319 3.40 -12.76 9.76
CA PHE A 319 3.52 -13.79 10.80
C PHE A 319 2.17 -14.19 11.37
N THR A 320 2.20 -15.34 12.00
CA THR A 320 1.08 -16.03 12.61
C THR A 320 1.51 -16.50 13.99
N TYR A 321 0.67 -17.25 14.66
CA TYR A 321 1.06 -17.91 15.91
C TYR A 321 2.35 -18.74 15.78
N ASP A 322 2.52 -19.44 14.65
CA ASP A 322 3.60 -20.43 14.51
C ASP A 322 5.01 -19.84 14.39
N ASN A 323 5.13 -18.55 13.97
CA ASN A 323 6.41 -17.86 13.83
C ASN A 323 6.46 -16.49 14.55
N MET A 324 5.52 -16.21 15.46
CA MET A 324 5.46 -14.91 16.14
C MET A 324 6.71 -14.59 16.97
N ASP A 325 7.42 -15.61 17.46
CA ASP A 325 8.64 -15.41 18.25
C ASP A 325 9.76 -14.70 17.47
N GLU A 326 9.75 -14.79 16.13
CA GLU A 326 10.71 -14.10 15.27
C GLU A 326 10.45 -12.58 15.19
N TYR A 327 9.27 -12.13 15.63
CA TYR A 327 8.82 -10.75 15.52
C TYR A 327 8.62 -10.01 16.84
N LEU A 328 9.05 -10.63 17.96
CA LEU A 328 8.92 -10.04 19.30
C LEU A 328 9.65 -8.71 19.44
N GLU A 329 10.86 -8.61 18.88
CA GLU A 329 11.66 -7.38 18.91
C GLU A 329 11.00 -6.27 18.10
N LEU A 330 10.57 -6.58 16.86
CA LEU A 330 9.84 -5.63 16.01
C LEU A 330 8.59 -5.11 16.72
N ALA A 331 7.77 -6.00 17.28
CA ALA A 331 6.57 -5.62 18.00
C ALA A 331 6.84 -4.72 19.22
N ALA A 332 7.94 -4.98 19.94
CA ALA A 332 8.31 -4.22 21.14
C ALA A 332 8.80 -2.79 20.80
N GLU A 333 9.37 -2.59 19.61
CA GLU A 333 9.89 -1.29 19.15
C GLU A 333 8.80 -0.41 18.54
N MET A 334 7.69 -0.99 18.06
CA MET A 334 6.61 -0.25 17.42
C MET A 334 5.73 0.49 18.41
N ALA A 335 5.38 1.75 18.11
CA ALA A 335 4.28 2.42 18.81
C ALA A 335 2.93 1.78 18.42
N PRO A 336 1.90 1.83 19.32
CA PRO A 336 0.63 1.14 19.07
C PRO A 336 -0.03 1.45 17.74
N GLY A 337 -0.04 2.71 17.33
CA GLY A 337 -0.68 3.15 16.07
C GLY A 337 0.21 3.04 14.83
N ASP A 338 1.47 2.66 14.97
CA ASP A 338 2.39 2.55 13.84
C ASP A 338 2.08 1.30 13.02
N ALA A 339 2.05 1.43 11.69
CA ALA A 339 2.01 0.29 10.80
C ALA A 339 3.43 -0.26 10.56
N ILE A 340 3.54 -1.55 10.30
CA ILE A 340 4.79 -2.15 9.82
C ILE A 340 5.16 -1.44 8.51
N THR A 341 6.34 -0.82 8.48
CA THR A 341 6.78 -0.12 7.28
C THR A 341 8.18 -0.54 6.85
N TYR A 342 8.38 -0.51 5.55
CA TYR A 342 9.64 -0.63 4.85
C TYR A 342 9.45 -0.12 3.42
N TRP A 343 10.52 0.25 2.77
CA TRP A 343 10.54 0.48 1.33
C TRP A 343 11.64 -0.34 0.66
N LEU A 344 11.51 -0.53 -0.64
CA LEU A 344 12.57 -1.11 -1.46
C LEU A 344 13.64 -0.05 -1.70
N THR A 345 14.89 -0.34 -1.39
CA THR A 345 16.02 0.56 -1.68
C THR A 345 16.22 0.72 -3.19
N VAL A 346 17.03 1.72 -3.60
CA VAL A 346 17.37 1.93 -5.01
C VAL A 346 17.97 0.67 -5.64
N GLU A 347 18.80 -0.07 -4.88
CA GLU A 347 19.44 -1.32 -5.34
C GLU A 347 18.43 -2.45 -5.43
N GLU A 348 17.58 -2.67 -4.41
CA GLU A 348 16.55 -3.71 -4.43
C GLU A 348 15.58 -3.52 -5.59
N VAL A 349 15.16 -2.27 -5.84
CA VAL A 349 14.30 -1.94 -6.98
C VAL A 349 15.02 -2.26 -8.29
N ALA A 350 16.32 -1.88 -8.40
CA ALA A 350 17.09 -2.15 -9.61
C ALA A 350 17.23 -3.65 -9.90
N GLU A 351 17.54 -4.44 -8.87
CA GLU A 351 17.76 -5.89 -9.02
C GLU A 351 16.47 -6.64 -9.37
N GLN A 352 15.33 -6.21 -8.80
CA GLN A 352 14.07 -6.94 -8.93
C GLN A 352 13.26 -6.53 -10.16
N TYR A 353 13.34 -5.27 -10.61
CA TYR A 353 12.41 -4.70 -11.58
C TYR A 353 13.05 -4.12 -12.84
N PHE A 354 14.38 -3.96 -12.87
CA PHE A 354 15.08 -3.38 -14.02
C PHE A 354 15.94 -4.44 -14.75
N LYS A 355 16.30 -4.10 -16.02
CA LYS A 355 17.21 -4.93 -16.87
C LYS A 355 18.67 -4.74 -16.47
#